data_5597acfcc0216c672292ffe7c3073511
#
_entry.id   5597acfcc0216c672292ffe7c3073511
#
_cell.length_a   1.000
_cell.length_b   1.000
_cell.length_c   1.000
_cell.angle_alpha   90.00
_cell.angle_beta   90.00
_cell.angle_gamma   90.00
#
_symmetry.space_group_name_H-M   'P 1'
#
loop_
_entity.id
_entity.type
_entity.pdbx_description
1 polymer ?
#
loop_
_entity_poly.entity_id
_entity_poly.type
_entity_poly.pdbx_seq_one_letter_code
_entity_poly.pdbx_strand_id
1 'polypeptide(L)'
;MRTIQQITEIQKHETPPVVISNALTSSKVQLLLNYYRNSDKTLEKNTGPKVLYINEGDGIIDDIIAKLRTRFGDFKVRSAHYFDVNSPHIIHNDDDKDLPKCYKAFTIPLWCNGDDDDIGLVMYDQFYYHGPAKFINGETQQSSVHYNQFVREYRNVDYTTSDLIEDTSQITHLREHWLKGLSVYKILPWKIGSILAFESLRLHSSTDFVSKEIDQKIGISIFTTI
;
A
#
# COMPACT_ATOMS: atom_id res chain seq x y z
N MET A 1 -9.39 -18.06 7.81
CA MET A 1 -8.00 -18.01 8.33
C MET A 1 -7.15 -18.92 7.45
N ARG A 2 -5.99 -18.48 6.95
CA ARG A 2 -5.09 -19.33 6.14
C ARG A 2 -4.44 -20.41 7.00
N THR A 3 -4.23 -21.57 6.42
CA THR A 3 -3.46 -22.66 7.05
C THR A 3 -1.96 -22.36 7.01
N ILE A 4 -1.18 -23.02 7.86
CA ILE A 4 0.30 -22.92 7.86
C ILE A 4 0.85 -23.26 6.47
N GLN A 5 0.32 -24.30 5.82
CA GLN A 5 0.77 -24.70 4.48
C GLN A 5 0.52 -23.58 3.43
N GLN A 6 -0.65 -22.93 3.48
CA GLN A 6 -0.94 -21.79 2.60
C GLN A 6 -0.01 -20.61 2.86
N ILE A 7 0.29 -20.30 4.12
CA ILE A 7 1.22 -19.23 4.49
C ILE A 7 2.63 -19.57 3.99
N THR A 8 3.11 -20.78 4.23
CA THR A 8 4.43 -21.23 3.74
C THR A 8 4.54 -21.11 2.22
N GLU A 9 3.47 -21.43 1.49
CA GLU A 9 3.47 -21.29 0.04
C GLU A 9 3.55 -19.82 -0.40
N ILE A 10 2.83 -18.93 0.26
CA ILE A 10 2.90 -17.48 0.00
C ILE A 10 4.32 -16.98 0.26
N GLN A 11 4.93 -17.35 1.38
CA GLN A 11 6.27 -16.90 1.78
C GLN A 11 7.37 -17.27 0.77
N LYS A 12 7.21 -18.33 -0.01
CA LYS A 12 8.17 -18.68 -1.07
C LYS A 12 8.24 -17.65 -2.20
N HIS A 13 7.19 -16.87 -2.38
CA HIS A 13 7.07 -15.87 -3.44
C HIS A 13 7.30 -14.44 -2.94
N GLU A 14 7.58 -14.27 -1.65
CA GLU A 14 7.87 -12.96 -1.09
C GLU A 14 9.16 -12.37 -1.67
N THR A 15 9.08 -11.12 -2.04
CA THR A 15 10.24 -10.35 -2.51
C THR A 15 10.33 -9.02 -1.76
N PRO A 16 11.53 -8.45 -1.65
CA PRO A 16 11.68 -7.12 -1.06
C PRO A 16 10.86 -6.07 -1.81
N PRO A 17 10.31 -5.07 -1.11
CA PRO A 17 9.66 -3.94 -1.77
C PRO A 17 10.67 -3.14 -2.59
N VAL A 18 10.26 -2.74 -3.79
CA VAL A 18 11.13 -2.05 -4.75
C VAL A 18 10.46 -0.82 -5.33
N VAL A 19 11.28 0.16 -5.71
CA VAL A 19 10.89 1.32 -6.51
C VAL A 19 11.39 1.11 -7.94
N ILE A 20 10.48 1.17 -8.90
CA ILE A 20 10.82 1.19 -10.33
C ILE A 20 10.84 2.66 -10.74
N SER A 21 12.03 3.25 -10.70
CA SER A 21 12.21 4.66 -11.05
C SER A 21 11.98 4.89 -12.53
N ASN A 22 11.43 6.06 -12.89
CA ASN A 22 11.18 6.47 -14.27
C ASN A 22 10.36 5.43 -15.07
N ALA A 23 9.44 4.72 -14.41
CA ALA A 23 8.61 3.70 -15.04
C ALA A 23 7.64 4.29 -16.07
N LEU A 24 7.18 5.52 -15.82
CA LEU A 24 6.29 6.29 -16.67
C LEU A 24 6.97 7.56 -17.16
N THR A 25 6.73 7.90 -18.43
CA THR A 25 7.11 9.21 -18.97
C THR A 25 6.19 10.30 -18.42
N SER A 26 6.65 11.55 -18.42
CA SER A 26 5.84 12.70 -18.01
C SER A 26 4.53 12.81 -18.82
N SER A 27 4.58 12.47 -20.12
CA SER A 27 3.39 12.45 -20.97
C SER A 27 2.38 11.37 -20.55
N LYS A 28 2.85 10.19 -20.12
CA LYS A 28 1.95 9.13 -19.60
C LYS A 28 1.34 9.53 -18.26
N VAL A 29 2.13 10.12 -17.36
CA VAL A 29 1.62 10.66 -16.08
C VAL A 29 0.53 11.70 -16.34
N GLN A 30 0.77 12.65 -17.25
CA GLN A 30 -0.21 13.68 -17.60
C GLN A 30 -1.49 13.08 -18.22
N LEU A 31 -1.36 12.08 -19.08
CA LEU A 31 -2.51 11.36 -19.66
C LEU A 31 -3.35 10.70 -18.56
N LEU A 32 -2.73 10.00 -17.62
CA LEU A 32 -3.41 9.37 -16.49
C LEU A 32 -4.12 10.38 -15.60
N LEU A 33 -3.46 11.50 -15.28
CA LEU A 33 -4.06 12.59 -14.51
C LEU A 33 -5.26 13.22 -15.21
N ASN A 34 -5.15 13.48 -16.52
CA ASN A 34 -6.24 14.04 -17.32
C ASN A 34 -7.43 13.08 -17.37
N TYR A 35 -7.18 11.77 -17.54
CA TYR A 35 -8.24 10.77 -17.47
C TYR A 35 -8.97 10.85 -16.12
N TYR A 36 -8.22 10.85 -15.00
CA TYR A 36 -8.82 10.96 -13.67
C TYR A 36 -9.62 12.25 -13.49
N ARG A 37 -9.08 13.41 -13.90
CA ARG A 37 -9.70 14.73 -13.73
C ARG A 37 -10.96 14.92 -14.56
N ASN A 38 -11.01 14.30 -15.76
CA ASN A 38 -12.13 14.43 -16.69
C ASN A 38 -13.20 13.33 -16.53
N SER A 39 -12.93 12.29 -15.72
CA SER A 39 -13.91 11.24 -15.47
C SER A 39 -15.06 11.77 -14.61
N ASP A 40 -16.31 11.46 -14.98
CA ASP A 40 -17.47 11.70 -14.15
C ASP A 40 -17.38 10.85 -12.89
N LYS A 41 -16.91 11.48 -11.83
CA LYS A 41 -16.77 10.84 -10.53
C LYS A 41 -18.15 10.76 -9.91
N THR A 42 -18.74 9.58 -9.89
CA THR A 42 -19.79 9.26 -8.94
C THR A 42 -19.13 9.29 -7.56
N LEU A 43 -19.08 10.49 -7.00
CA LEU A 43 -18.60 10.74 -5.66
C LEU A 43 -19.51 10.00 -4.69
N GLU A 44 -19.06 8.91 -4.13
CA GLU A 44 -19.62 8.49 -2.86
C GLU A 44 -19.37 9.64 -1.87
N LYS A 45 -20.47 10.26 -1.47
CA LYS A 45 -20.53 11.49 -0.65
C LYS A 45 -20.06 11.29 0.80
N ASN A 46 -19.26 10.31 1.07
CA ASN A 46 -18.76 10.02 2.41
C ASN A 46 -17.27 10.34 2.51
N THR A 47 -16.87 10.89 3.61
CA THR A 47 -15.60 11.36 4.13
C THR A 47 -14.34 10.50 3.91
N GLY A 48 -14.32 9.66 2.88
CA GLY A 48 -13.21 8.77 2.51
C GLY A 48 -12.47 9.24 1.26
N PRO A 49 -11.40 8.54 0.88
CA PRO A 49 -10.65 8.81 -0.35
C PRO A 49 -11.58 8.72 -1.57
N LYS A 50 -11.42 9.67 -2.51
CA LYS A 50 -12.13 9.58 -3.79
C LYS A 50 -11.50 8.46 -4.59
N VAL A 51 -12.29 7.49 -5.00
CA VAL A 51 -11.84 6.31 -5.74
C VAL A 51 -12.51 6.28 -7.11
N LEU A 52 -11.71 6.05 -8.17
CA LEU A 52 -12.18 5.78 -9.53
C LEU A 52 -11.60 4.44 -9.97
N TYR A 53 -12.44 3.42 -10.11
CA TYR A 53 -12.02 2.10 -10.57
C TYR A 53 -11.64 2.12 -12.06
N ILE A 54 -10.65 1.30 -12.40
CA ILE A 54 -10.15 1.07 -13.75
C ILE A 54 -10.12 -0.44 -13.98
N ASN A 55 -10.56 -0.90 -15.14
CA ASN A 55 -10.47 -2.31 -15.48
C ASN A 55 -9.27 -2.58 -16.39
N GLU A 56 -8.69 -3.76 -16.27
CA GLU A 56 -7.78 -4.28 -17.28
C GLU A 56 -8.58 -4.45 -18.59
N GLY A 57 -8.03 -3.96 -19.70
CA GLY A 57 -8.71 -3.91 -20.99
C GLY A 57 -9.31 -2.55 -21.35
N ASP A 58 -9.37 -1.60 -20.42
CA ASP A 58 -9.83 -0.23 -20.71
C ASP A 58 -8.79 0.61 -21.50
N GLY A 59 -7.59 0.07 -21.74
CA GLY A 59 -6.50 0.73 -22.47
C GLY A 59 -5.72 1.77 -21.65
N ILE A 60 -6.20 2.12 -20.45
CA ILE A 60 -5.61 3.19 -19.64
C ILE A 60 -4.29 2.77 -18.97
N ILE A 61 -4.27 1.54 -18.40
CA ILE A 61 -3.14 1.00 -17.64
C ILE A 61 -2.59 -0.30 -18.22
N ASP A 62 -3.08 -0.78 -19.37
CA ASP A 62 -2.73 -2.10 -19.92
C ASP A 62 -1.25 -2.22 -20.26
N ASP A 63 -0.64 -1.15 -20.77
CA ASP A 63 0.80 -1.09 -21.06
C ASP A 63 1.64 -1.15 -19.76
N ILE A 64 1.11 -0.60 -18.66
CA ILE A 64 1.73 -0.68 -17.33
C ILE A 64 1.64 -2.12 -16.82
N ILE A 65 0.47 -2.73 -16.88
CA ILE A 65 0.25 -4.12 -16.47
C ILE A 65 1.17 -5.07 -17.24
N ALA A 66 1.28 -4.90 -18.55
CA ALA A 66 2.17 -5.72 -19.38
C ALA A 66 3.64 -5.61 -18.94
N LYS A 67 4.14 -4.40 -18.64
CA LYS A 67 5.49 -4.19 -18.11
C LYS A 67 5.67 -4.84 -16.72
N LEU A 68 4.66 -4.75 -15.88
CA LEU A 68 4.71 -5.36 -14.54
C LEU A 68 4.74 -6.90 -14.66
N ARG A 69 3.95 -7.51 -15.54
CA ARG A 69 4.01 -8.96 -15.81
C ARG A 69 5.37 -9.40 -16.35
N THR A 70 5.97 -8.63 -17.22
CA THR A 70 7.34 -8.92 -17.71
C THR A 70 8.36 -8.93 -16.56
N ARG A 71 8.19 -8.10 -15.54
CA ARG A 71 9.14 -7.98 -14.43
C ARG A 71 8.89 -8.95 -13.29
N PHE A 72 7.63 -9.18 -12.94
CA PHE A 72 7.24 -9.92 -11.72
C PHE A 72 6.61 -11.29 -12.02
N GLY A 73 6.49 -11.68 -13.29
CA GLY A 73 5.79 -12.89 -13.71
C GLY A 73 4.29 -12.67 -13.88
N ASP A 74 3.61 -13.73 -14.31
CA ASP A 74 2.18 -13.67 -14.58
C ASP A 74 1.37 -13.51 -13.28
N PHE A 75 0.41 -12.63 -13.33
CA PHE A 75 -0.57 -12.38 -12.30
C PHE A 75 -1.91 -11.92 -12.91
N LYS A 76 -2.97 -12.05 -12.13
CA LYS A 76 -4.29 -11.46 -12.46
C LYS A 76 -4.46 -10.15 -11.70
N VAL A 77 -4.98 -9.14 -12.38
CA VAL A 77 -5.42 -7.91 -11.72
C VAL A 77 -6.73 -8.20 -10.97
N ARG A 78 -6.70 -8.05 -9.67
CA ARG A 78 -7.87 -8.17 -8.80
C ARG A 78 -8.71 -6.90 -8.85
N SER A 79 -8.05 -5.78 -8.67
CA SER A 79 -8.63 -4.45 -8.78
C SER A 79 -7.56 -3.42 -9.09
N ALA A 80 -7.93 -2.40 -9.83
CA ALA A 80 -7.12 -1.21 -10.01
C ALA A 80 -8.01 0.02 -9.85
N HIS A 81 -7.47 1.05 -9.20
CA HIS A 81 -8.22 2.29 -9.02
C HIS A 81 -7.31 3.49 -8.79
N TYR A 82 -7.80 4.64 -9.20
CA TYR A 82 -7.24 5.91 -8.71
C TYR A 82 -7.68 6.13 -7.27
N PHE A 83 -6.80 6.74 -6.51
CA PHE A 83 -7.12 7.31 -5.21
C PHE A 83 -6.68 8.77 -5.15
N ASP A 84 -7.48 9.57 -4.47
CA ASP A 84 -7.25 10.99 -4.23
C ASP A 84 -7.47 11.20 -2.73
N VAL A 85 -6.39 11.44 -2.00
CA VAL A 85 -6.39 11.45 -0.54
C VAL A 85 -5.82 12.75 0.01
N ASN A 86 -6.42 13.21 1.11
CA ASN A 86 -6.05 14.41 1.84
C ASN A 86 -5.55 14.14 3.26
N SER A 87 -5.39 12.87 3.61
CA SER A 87 -4.87 12.45 4.92
C SER A 87 -3.99 11.22 4.78
N PRO A 88 -2.96 11.07 5.62
CA PRO A 88 -2.08 9.90 5.60
C PRO A 88 -2.84 8.63 5.97
N HIS A 89 -2.56 7.56 5.25
CA HIS A 89 -3.17 6.26 5.53
C HIS A 89 -2.47 5.58 6.70
N ILE A 90 -3.27 5.04 7.60
CA ILE A 90 -2.80 4.33 8.78
C ILE A 90 -2.23 2.96 8.42
N ILE A 91 -1.66 2.24 9.39
CA ILE A 91 -1.08 0.91 9.19
C ILE A 91 -2.15 -0.08 8.74
N HIS A 92 -1.87 -0.80 7.65
CA HIS A 92 -2.74 -1.83 7.07
C HIS A 92 -1.95 -2.78 6.17
N ASN A 93 -2.63 -3.81 5.67
CA ASN A 93 -2.21 -4.60 4.52
C ASN A 93 -3.30 -4.54 3.44
N ASP A 94 -2.97 -4.97 2.23
CA ASP A 94 -3.87 -4.95 1.07
C ASP A 94 -4.52 -6.32 0.81
N ASP A 95 -4.69 -7.13 1.85
CA ASP A 95 -5.35 -8.43 1.74
C ASP A 95 -6.88 -8.29 1.54
N ASP A 96 -7.49 -9.36 1.06
CA ASP A 96 -8.93 -9.47 0.92
C ASP A 96 -9.40 -10.81 1.51
N LYS A 97 -10.52 -10.77 2.24
CA LYS A 97 -11.07 -11.95 2.93
C LYS A 97 -11.44 -13.08 1.97
N ASP A 98 -11.87 -12.73 0.77
CA ASP A 98 -12.51 -13.66 -0.15
C ASP A 98 -11.55 -14.25 -1.19
N LEU A 99 -10.27 -13.85 -1.18
CA LEU A 99 -9.31 -14.28 -2.18
C LEU A 99 -8.18 -15.12 -1.60
N PRO A 100 -7.95 -16.33 -2.13
CA PRO A 100 -6.99 -17.26 -1.56
C PRO A 100 -5.51 -16.88 -1.74
N LYS A 101 -5.19 -16.01 -2.70
CA LYS A 101 -3.79 -15.78 -3.11
C LYS A 101 -3.53 -14.32 -3.49
N CYS A 102 -3.63 -13.40 -2.51
CA CYS A 102 -3.08 -12.06 -2.71
C CYS A 102 -1.60 -12.18 -3.06
N TYR A 103 -1.17 -11.41 -4.04
CA TYR A 103 0.20 -11.40 -4.52
C TYR A 103 0.83 -10.04 -4.24
N LYS A 104 1.01 -9.21 -5.25
CA LYS A 104 1.63 -7.88 -5.10
C LYS A 104 0.60 -6.77 -5.15
N ALA A 105 0.94 -5.70 -4.46
CA ALA A 105 0.34 -4.39 -4.65
C ALA A 105 1.35 -3.48 -5.38
N PHE A 106 0.83 -2.67 -6.29
CA PHE A 106 1.58 -1.65 -7.00
C PHE A 106 0.92 -0.30 -6.76
N THR A 107 1.72 0.67 -6.34
CA THR A 107 1.27 2.06 -6.21
C THR A 107 2.01 2.92 -7.21
N ILE A 108 1.29 3.73 -7.96
CA ILE A 108 1.83 4.62 -9.00
C ILE A 108 1.57 6.06 -8.56
N PRO A 109 2.58 6.78 -8.07
CA PRO A 109 2.50 8.20 -7.79
C PRO A 109 2.25 9.01 -9.06
N LEU A 110 1.20 9.84 -9.06
CA LEU A 110 0.87 10.69 -10.21
C LEU A 110 0.99 12.17 -9.91
N TRP A 111 0.64 12.58 -8.70
CA TRP A 111 0.62 13.99 -8.33
C TRP A 111 0.57 14.19 -6.80
N CYS A 112 1.13 15.30 -6.35
CA CYS A 112 0.88 15.90 -5.03
C CYS A 112 1.01 17.41 -5.16
N ASN A 113 0.50 18.15 -4.18
CA ASN A 113 0.54 19.63 -4.17
C ASN A 113 1.79 20.20 -3.48
N GLY A 114 2.87 19.45 -3.36
CA GLY A 114 4.13 19.85 -2.75
C GLY A 114 5.33 19.09 -3.29
N ASP A 115 6.43 19.11 -2.54
CA ASP A 115 7.62 18.36 -2.89
C ASP A 115 7.39 16.85 -2.60
N ASP A 116 7.64 16.00 -3.60
CA ASP A 116 7.46 14.56 -3.48
C ASP A 116 8.69 13.83 -2.85
N ASP A 117 9.79 14.57 -2.58
CA ASP A 117 11.01 13.99 -2.02
C ASP A 117 10.86 13.53 -0.57
N ASP A 118 10.02 14.21 0.20
CA ASP A 118 9.88 14.01 1.65
C ASP A 118 8.72 13.08 2.04
N ILE A 119 8.02 12.52 1.07
CA ILE A 119 6.88 11.67 1.31
C ILE A 119 7.02 10.28 0.69
N GLY A 120 6.30 9.28 1.23
CA GLY A 120 6.42 7.91 0.75
C GLY A 120 5.43 6.93 1.37
N LEU A 121 5.72 5.65 1.13
CA LEU A 121 5.09 4.53 1.81
C LEU A 121 6.10 3.90 2.76
N VAL A 122 5.72 3.81 4.03
CA VAL A 122 6.49 3.12 5.06
C VAL A 122 6.16 1.64 5.00
N MET A 123 7.15 0.81 4.72
CA MET A 123 7.06 -0.65 4.73
C MET A 123 7.59 -1.16 6.07
N TYR A 124 6.79 -1.93 6.79
CA TYR A 124 7.24 -2.58 8.02
C TYR A 124 7.83 -3.96 7.72
N ASP A 125 8.66 -4.49 8.60
CA ASP A 125 9.18 -5.86 8.49
C ASP A 125 8.06 -6.90 8.59
N GLN A 126 6.99 -6.53 9.25
CA GLN A 126 5.92 -7.42 9.62
C GLN A 126 4.92 -7.63 8.48
N PHE A 127 4.39 -8.87 8.43
CA PHE A 127 3.31 -9.29 7.55
C PHE A 127 2.12 -9.76 8.37
N TYR A 128 0.94 -9.68 7.79
CA TYR A 128 -0.24 -10.30 8.36
C TYR A 128 -0.90 -11.22 7.34
N TYR A 129 -0.92 -12.52 7.65
CA TYR A 129 -1.32 -13.58 6.71
C TYR A 129 -2.77 -14.04 6.84
N HIS A 130 -3.52 -13.57 7.84
CA HIS A 130 -4.84 -14.13 8.17
C HIS A 130 -6.03 -13.35 7.63
N GLY A 131 -5.81 -12.42 6.75
CA GLY A 131 -6.85 -11.59 6.15
C GLY A 131 -6.50 -10.11 6.14
N PRO A 132 -7.47 -9.25 5.83
CA PRO A 132 -7.26 -7.82 5.87
C PRO A 132 -6.98 -7.34 7.29
N ALA A 133 -5.97 -6.50 7.43
CA ALA A 133 -5.57 -5.88 8.68
C ALA A 133 -5.56 -4.36 8.50
N LYS A 134 -6.16 -3.64 9.44
CA LYS A 134 -6.13 -2.19 9.50
C LYS A 134 -6.14 -1.76 10.96
N PHE A 135 -5.20 -0.89 11.34
CA PHE A 135 -5.12 -0.34 12.68
C PHE A 135 -6.11 0.82 12.80
N ILE A 136 -7.14 0.67 13.65
CA ILE A 136 -8.19 1.66 13.84
C ILE A 136 -8.20 2.09 15.30
N ASN A 137 -8.65 3.32 15.57
CA ASN A 137 -8.97 3.78 16.91
C ASN A 137 -9.98 2.84 17.56
N GLY A 138 -9.69 2.38 18.77
CA GLY A 138 -10.41 1.33 19.49
C GLY A 138 -11.90 1.56 19.80
N GLU A 139 -12.54 2.53 19.16
CA GLU A 139 -13.97 2.81 19.31
C GLU A 139 -14.84 2.13 18.24
N THR A 140 -14.26 1.60 17.18
CA THR A 140 -14.99 0.83 16.16
C THR A 140 -14.49 -0.61 16.11
N GLN A 141 -15.26 -1.49 16.73
CA GLN A 141 -14.90 -2.88 17.07
C GLN A 141 -14.73 -3.87 15.90
N GLN A 142 -14.68 -3.48 14.65
CA GLN A 142 -14.82 -4.46 13.57
C GLN A 142 -13.54 -4.93 12.88
N SER A 143 -12.38 -4.39 13.21
CA SER A 143 -11.11 -4.88 12.64
C SER A 143 -9.86 -4.57 13.47
N SER A 144 -9.97 -4.49 14.79
CA SER A 144 -8.79 -4.43 15.65
C SER A 144 -8.10 -5.80 15.62
N VAL A 145 -7.15 -5.95 14.75
CA VAL A 145 -6.23 -7.07 14.86
C VAL A 145 -5.43 -6.84 16.13
N HIS A 146 -5.49 -7.80 17.06
CA HIS A 146 -4.56 -7.83 18.19
C HIS A 146 -3.19 -8.19 17.62
N TYR A 147 -2.53 -7.17 17.12
CA TYR A 147 -1.31 -7.15 16.39
C TYR A 147 -0.20 -8.02 16.99
N ASN A 148 -0.02 -7.97 18.31
CA ASN A 148 1.10 -8.63 18.99
C ASN A 148 1.08 -10.16 18.95
N GLN A 149 -0.06 -10.79 18.67
CA GLN A 149 -0.20 -12.24 18.74
C GLN A 149 0.19 -12.90 17.42
N PHE A 150 -0.14 -12.31 16.28
CA PHE A 150 -0.06 -12.97 14.98
C PHE A 150 1.28 -12.76 14.26
N VAL A 151 1.94 -11.64 14.49
CA VAL A 151 3.25 -11.37 13.90
C VAL A 151 4.33 -12.23 14.56
N ARG A 152 4.15 -12.57 15.82
CA ARG A 152 5.08 -13.44 16.58
C ARG A 152 5.09 -14.88 16.09
N GLU A 153 3.97 -15.42 15.60
CA GLU A 153 3.86 -16.83 15.27
C GLU A 153 4.52 -17.19 13.94
N TYR A 154 4.73 -16.25 13.02
CA TYR A 154 5.10 -16.56 11.64
C TYR A 154 6.48 -16.03 11.20
N ARG A 155 7.14 -15.28 12.04
CA ARG A 155 8.55 -14.92 11.89
C ARG A 155 9.21 -15.15 13.23
N ASN A 156 10.28 -15.92 13.29
CA ASN A 156 11.12 -16.09 14.48
C ASN A 156 11.81 -14.77 14.89
N VAL A 157 11.06 -13.70 15.03
CA VAL A 157 11.57 -12.42 15.51
C VAL A 157 11.37 -12.40 17.00
N ASP A 158 12.45 -12.27 17.73
CA ASP A 158 12.44 -12.10 19.18
C ASP A 158 11.95 -10.69 19.54
N TYR A 159 10.64 -10.57 19.83
CA TYR A 159 10.00 -9.32 20.24
C TYR A 159 10.12 -9.04 21.74
N THR A 160 11.03 -9.70 22.44
CA THR A 160 11.26 -9.44 23.87
C THR A 160 11.90 -8.07 24.11
N THR A 161 12.50 -7.48 23.08
CA THR A 161 12.92 -6.08 23.11
C THR A 161 11.73 -5.21 22.72
N SER A 162 11.30 -4.39 23.64
CA SER A 162 10.25 -3.37 23.51
C SER A 162 10.70 -2.19 22.61
N ASP A 163 11.43 -2.45 21.55
CA ASP A 163 12.02 -1.41 20.76
C ASP A 163 10.93 -0.71 19.95
N LEU A 164 10.59 0.47 20.42
CA LEU A 164 9.86 1.47 19.66
C LEU A 164 10.69 1.79 18.42
N ILE A 165 10.03 2.09 17.30
CA ILE A 165 10.68 2.65 16.13
C ILE A 165 11.46 3.89 16.60
N GLU A 166 12.78 3.89 16.44
CA GLU A 166 13.66 4.97 16.95
C GLU A 166 13.35 6.33 16.29
N ASP A 167 13.01 6.31 14.98
CA ASP A 167 12.65 7.51 14.23
C ASP A 167 11.18 7.46 13.79
N THR A 168 10.33 8.18 14.49
CA THR A 168 8.91 8.34 14.16
C THR A 168 8.60 9.63 13.42
N SER A 169 9.59 10.43 13.05
CA SER A 169 9.42 11.75 12.44
C SER A 169 8.60 11.75 11.14
N GLN A 170 8.61 10.64 10.42
CA GLN A 170 7.85 10.47 9.19
C GLN A 170 6.46 9.84 9.35
N ILE A 171 6.08 9.44 10.57
CA ILE A 171 4.85 8.72 10.86
C ILE A 171 4.10 9.32 12.07
N THR A 172 4.22 10.61 12.27
CA THR A 172 3.67 11.33 13.44
C THR A 172 2.15 11.28 13.55
N HIS A 173 1.44 10.96 12.46
CA HIS A 173 -0.01 10.71 12.44
C HIS A 173 -0.41 9.36 13.06
N LEU A 174 0.56 8.46 13.31
CA LEU A 174 0.29 7.15 13.91
C LEU A 174 0.37 7.22 15.44
N ARG A 175 -0.45 6.42 16.09
CA ARG A 175 -0.41 6.33 17.56
C ARG A 175 0.77 5.48 18.01
N GLU A 176 1.48 5.93 19.01
CA GLU A 176 2.65 5.25 19.56
C GLU A 176 2.39 3.77 19.90
N HIS A 177 1.23 3.45 20.52
CA HIS A 177 0.90 2.09 20.88
C HIS A 177 0.67 1.16 19.65
N TRP A 178 0.42 1.69 18.46
CA TRP A 178 0.35 0.90 17.22
C TRP A 178 1.74 0.51 16.71
N LEU A 179 2.76 1.25 17.09
CA LEU A 179 4.13 1.04 16.64
C LEU A 179 4.87 0.00 17.48
N LYS A 180 4.30 -0.42 18.61
CA LYS A 180 4.93 -1.43 19.48
C LYS A 180 5.12 -2.76 18.76
N GLY A 181 6.37 -3.22 18.66
CA GLY A 181 6.75 -4.46 17.98
C GLY A 181 6.76 -4.37 16.45
N LEU A 182 6.58 -3.18 15.87
CA LEU A 182 6.87 -2.92 14.47
C LEU A 182 8.31 -2.43 14.31
N SER A 183 8.90 -2.79 13.18
CA SER A 183 10.15 -2.21 12.71
C SER A 183 9.98 -1.70 11.29
N VAL A 184 10.53 -0.55 11.00
CA VAL A 184 10.53 0.00 9.64
C VAL A 184 11.57 -0.75 8.83
N TYR A 185 11.10 -1.48 7.81
CA TYR A 185 11.99 -2.13 6.85
C TYR A 185 12.58 -1.13 5.86
N LYS A 186 11.70 -0.29 5.29
CA LYS A 186 12.09 0.68 4.25
C LYS A 186 10.99 1.70 4.03
N ILE A 187 11.39 2.91 3.65
CA ILE A 187 10.46 3.91 3.10
C ILE A 187 10.64 3.93 1.58
N LEU A 188 9.55 3.72 0.86
CA LEU A 188 9.50 3.83 -0.60
C LEU A 188 9.11 5.26 -0.94
N PRO A 189 9.98 6.08 -1.56
CA PRO A 189 9.70 7.47 -1.85
C PRO A 189 8.55 7.61 -2.86
N TRP A 190 7.72 8.62 -2.66
CA TRP A 190 6.61 8.98 -3.54
C TRP A 190 7.11 9.76 -4.75
N LYS A 191 7.86 9.11 -5.63
CA LYS A 191 8.38 9.78 -6.84
C LYS A 191 7.38 9.70 -7.97
N ILE A 192 6.92 10.86 -8.46
CA ILE A 192 5.98 10.94 -9.59
C ILE A 192 6.56 10.21 -10.81
N GLY A 193 5.76 9.34 -11.42
CA GLY A 193 6.17 8.50 -12.56
C GLY A 193 6.98 7.26 -12.19
N SER A 194 7.22 6.98 -10.92
CA SER A 194 7.72 5.69 -10.45
C SER A 194 6.59 4.67 -10.25
N ILE A 195 6.94 3.41 -10.00
CA ILE A 195 6.02 2.39 -9.49
C ILE A 195 6.62 1.80 -8.22
N LEU A 196 5.86 1.83 -7.14
CA LEU A 196 6.18 1.21 -5.88
C LEU A 196 5.56 -0.19 -5.88
N ALA A 197 6.38 -1.24 -5.76
CA ALA A 197 5.92 -2.63 -5.79
C ALA A 197 6.26 -3.31 -4.46
N PHE A 198 5.27 -3.96 -3.84
CA PHE A 198 5.42 -4.63 -2.55
C PHE A 198 4.43 -5.79 -2.40
N GLU A 199 4.64 -6.63 -1.40
CA GLU A 199 3.73 -7.73 -1.09
C GLU A 199 2.44 -7.20 -0.45
N SER A 200 1.28 -7.61 -0.98
CA SER A 200 -0.04 -7.18 -0.47
C SER A 200 -0.24 -7.49 1.03
N LEU A 201 0.42 -8.53 1.54
CA LEU A 201 0.29 -8.94 2.95
C LEU A 201 1.26 -8.22 3.90
N ARG A 202 2.21 -7.45 3.36
CA ARG A 202 3.14 -6.66 4.18
C ARG A 202 2.41 -5.48 4.82
N LEU A 203 2.61 -5.28 6.11
CA LEU A 203 2.09 -4.10 6.78
C LEU A 203 2.80 -2.85 6.26
N HIS A 204 2.02 -1.82 5.99
CA HIS A 204 2.51 -0.55 5.51
C HIS A 204 1.59 0.61 5.90
N SER A 205 2.11 1.84 5.79
CA SER A 205 1.35 3.08 5.99
C SER A 205 1.88 4.18 5.04
N SER A 206 1.19 5.30 4.95
CA SER A 206 1.80 6.50 4.37
C SER A 206 2.81 7.09 5.36
N THR A 207 3.77 7.87 4.85
CA THR A 207 4.40 8.91 5.68
C THR A 207 3.38 9.99 6.04
N ASP A 208 3.67 10.78 7.06
CA ASP A 208 2.85 11.94 7.44
C ASP A 208 3.10 13.12 6.49
N PHE A 209 2.44 13.08 5.34
CA PHE A 209 2.60 14.11 4.33
C PHE A 209 1.92 15.44 4.71
N VAL A 210 0.93 15.41 5.63
CA VAL A 210 0.26 16.63 6.11
C VAL A 210 1.22 17.46 6.95
N SER A 211 2.08 16.83 7.75
CA SER A 211 3.14 17.54 8.50
C SER A 211 4.18 18.19 7.60
N LYS A 212 4.19 17.86 6.30
CA LYS A 212 5.05 18.44 5.24
C LYS A 212 4.30 19.44 4.36
N GLU A 213 3.17 19.95 4.84
CA GLU A 213 2.33 20.91 4.11
C GLU A 213 1.75 20.37 2.79
N ILE A 214 1.73 19.04 2.61
CA ILE A 214 1.08 18.40 1.49
C ILE A 214 -0.32 17.97 1.96
N ASP A 215 -1.35 18.53 1.35
CA ASP A 215 -2.75 18.30 1.72
C ASP A 215 -3.50 17.40 0.72
N GLN A 216 -2.87 17.01 -0.40
CA GLN A 216 -3.49 16.15 -1.39
C GLN A 216 -2.45 15.32 -2.17
N LYS A 217 -2.76 14.04 -2.38
CA LYS A 217 -2.02 13.13 -3.26
C LYS A 217 -2.97 12.37 -4.17
N ILE A 218 -2.56 12.19 -5.43
CA ILE A 218 -3.27 11.38 -6.42
C ILE A 218 -2.33 10.27 -6.90
N GLY A 219 -2.82 9.04 -6.89
CA GLY A 219 -2.11 7.88 -7.40
C GLY A 219 -3.04 6.81 -7.93
N ILE A 220 -2.45 5.73 -8.43
CA ILE A 220 -3.16 4.51 -8.82
C ILE A 220 -2.66 3.38 -7.93
N SER A 221 -3.58 2.59 -7.39
CA SER A 221 -3.28 1.29 -6.78
C SER A 221 -3.71 0.17 -7.72
N ILE A 222 -2.87 -0.87 -7.85
CA ILE A 222 -3.17 -2.09 -8.59
C ILE A 222 -2.91 -3.26 -7.63
N PHE A 223 -3.95 -4.04 -7.35
CA PHE A 223 -3.88 -5.22 -6.50
C PHE A 223 -3.98 -6.48 -7.34
N THR A 224 -3.16 -7.47 -7.02
CA THR A 224 -3.00 -8.66 -7.87
C THR A 224 -3.15 -9.96 -7.10
N THR A 225 -3.40 -11.03 -7.85
CA THR A 225 -3.43 -12.43 -7.36
C THR A 225 -2.62 -13.32 -8.30
N ILE A 226 -2.14 -14.44 -7.79
CA ILE A 226 -1.56 -15.53 -8.58
C ILE A 226 -2.66 -16.48 -9.01
#